data_a5de63171049b964b953c18fbe67798d
#
_entry.id   a5de63171049b964b953c18fbe67798d
#
_cell.length_a   1.000
_cell.length_b   1.000
_cell.length_c   1.000
_cell.angle_alpha   90.00
_cell.angle_beta   90.00
_cell.angle_gamma   90.00
#
_symmetry.space_group_name_H-M   'P 1'
#
loop_
_entity.id
_entity.type
_entity.pdbx_description
1 polymer ?
#
loop_
_entity_poly.entity_id
_entity_poly.type
_entity_poly.pdbx_seq_one_letter_code
_entity_poly.pdbx_strand_id
1 'polypeptide(L)'
;DKENYILYRGKQNFIMLNSFPYNPGHLLIAPYRHTGNLEELTEAERNEHYELVCRSIAVLKKVMKPAGFNIGANLGSAAGAGIEDHFHSHIVPRWQGDNNFMPVLGEVKVGIEDHFHSHIVPRWQGDNNFMPVLGEVKV
;
A
#
# COMPACT_ATOMS: atom_id res chain seq x y z
N ASP A 1 1.41 -4.33 -18.88
CA ASP A 1 1.46 -5.69 -19.44
C ASP A 1 0.27 -6.50 -18.94
N LYS A 2 -0.58 -6.94 -19.84
CA LYS A 2 -1.79 -7.66 -19.46
C LYS A 2 -1.53 -8.95 -18.68
N GLU A 3 -0.49 -9.67 -19.05
CA GLU A 3 -0.17 -10.95 -18.42
C GLU A 3 0.35 -10.82 -17.00
N ASN A 4 1.00 -9.68 -16.70
CA ASN A 4 1.61 -9.43 -15.38
C ASN A 4 0.85 -8.40 -14.58
N TYR A 5 -0.29 -7.91 -15.07
CA TYR A 5 -1.10 -6.87 -14.43
C TYR A 5 -0.36 -5.54 -14.23
N ILE A 6 0.74 -5.32 -14.97
CA ILE A 6 1.50 -4.07 -14.86
C ILE A 6 0.81 -2.97 -15.64
N LEU A 7 0.48 -1.88 -14.95
CA LEU A 7 -0.21 -0.73 -15.52
C LEU A 7 0.75 0.35 -15.99
N TYR A 8 1.88 0.51 -15.29
CA TYR A 8 2.82 1.58 -15.58
C TYR A 8 4.24 1.16 -15.17
N ARG A 9 5.21 1.50 -16.00
CA ARG A 9 6.63 1.27 -15.73
C ARG A 9 7.35 2.61 -15.65
N GLY A 10 7.77 2.98 -14.45
CA GLY A 10 8.59 4.15 -14.22
C GLY A 10 10.08 3.84 -14.41
N LYS A 11 10.92 4.78 -14.04
CA LYS A 11 12.37 4.60 -14.11
C LYS A 11 12.89 3.66 -13.01
N GLN A 12 12.36 3.78 -11.81
CA GLN A 12 12.81 3.07 -10.62
C GLN A 12 11.74 2.16 -10.04
N ASN A 13 10.48 2.39 -10.36
CA ASN A 13 9.34 1.69 -9.80
C ASN A 13 8.32 1.36 -10.87
N PHE A 14 7.40 0.46 -10.53
CA PHE A 14 6.26 0.14 -11.40
C PHE A 14 4.97 0.07 -10.59
N ILE A 15 3.85 0.20 -11.30
CA ILE A 15 2.51 0.08 -10.73
C ILE A 15 1.84 -1.14 -11.33
N MET A 16 1.24 -1.97 -10.49
CA MET A 16 0.49 -3.14 -10.96
C MET A 16 -0.82 -3.30 -10.21
N LEU A 17 -1.75 -4.01 -10.81
CA LEU A 17 -2.97 -4.43 -10.14
C LEU A 17 -2.65 -5.59 -9.20
N ASN A 18 -3.30 -5.61 -8.04
CA ASN A 18 -3.19 -6.76 -7.15
C ASN A 18 -4.06 -7.90 -7.73
N SER A 19 -3.49 -9.10 -7.86
CA SER A 19 -4.22 -10.29 -8.33
C SER A 19 -5.30 -10.74 -7.35
N PHE A 20 -5.17 -10.35 -6.09
CA PHE A 20 -6.11 -10.69 -5.01
C PHE A 20 -6.59 -9.42 -4.34
N PRO A 21 -7.37 -8.58 -5.05
CA PRO A 21 -7.72 -7.25 -4.53
C PRO A 21 -8.72 -7.34 -3.39
N TYR A 22 -8.57 -6.45 -2.40
CA TYR A 22 -9.59 -6.26 -1.37
C TYR A 22 -10.77 -5.49 -1.90
N ASN A 23 -10.48 -4.46 -2.68
CA ASN A 23 -11.50 -3.67 -3.34
C ASN A 23 -11.10 -3.45 -4.80
N PRO A 24 -12.05 -3.16 -5.67
CA PRO A 24 -11.71 -2.74 -7.03
C PRO A 24 -10.71 -1.57 -7.00
N GLY A 25 -9.74 -1.62 -7.89
CA GLY A 25 -8.73 -0.58 -7.96
C GLY A 25 -7.57 -0.72 -6.97
N HIS A 26 -7.46 -1.85 -6.28
CA HIS A 26 -6.34 -2.12 -5.38
C HIS A 26 -5.05 -2.22 -6.19
N LEU A 27 -4.16 -1.24 -6.01
CA LEU A 27 -2.89 -1.15 -6.72
C LEU A 27 -1.72 -1.48 -5.81
N LEU A 28 -0.65 -1.97 -6.42
CA LEU A 28 0.64 -2.16 -5.78
C LEU A 28 1.67 -1.28 -6.49
N ILE A 29 2.56 -0.69 -5.73
CA ILE A 29 3.71 0.04 -6.27
C ILE A 29 4.96 -0.60 -5.69
N ALA A 30 5.91 -0.95 -6.53
CA ALA A 30 7.14 -1.60 -6.11
C ALA A 30 8.33 -1.05 -6.88
N PRO A 31 9.50 -0.93 -6.23
CA PRO A 31 10.72 -0.62 -6.96
C PRO A 31 11.18 -1.83 -7.76
N TYR A 32 11.99 -1.58 -8.79
CA TYR A 32 12.63 -2.68 -9.53
C TYR A 32 13.68 -3.38 -8.68
N ARG A 33 14.28 -2.64 -7.74
CA ARG A 33 15.27 -3.22 -6.82
C ARG A 33 14.62 -4.29 -5.95
N HIS A 34 15.25 -5.46 -5.93
CA HIS A 34 14.77 -6.58 -5.13
C HIS A 34 15.30 -6.46 -3.70
N THR A 35 14.58 -5.75 -2.86
CA THR A 35 14.91 -5.62 -1.42
C THR A 35 13.63 -5.48 -0.61
N GLY A 36 13.62 -6.08 0.57
CA GLY A 36 12.54 -5.90 1.55
C GLY A 36 12.78 -4.71 2.48
N ASN A 37 13.96 -4.08 2.37
CA ASN A 37 14.36 -3.02 3.29
C ASN A 37 14.18 -1.64 2.65
N LEU A 38 13.19 -0.92 3.12
CA LEU A 38 12.87 0.42 2.61
C LEU A 38 14.08 1.37 2.71
N GLU A 39 14.84 1.26 3.79
CA GLU A 39 15.99 2.12 4.03
C GLU A 39 17.15 1.88 3.04
N GLU A 40 17.15 0.78 2.31
CA GLU A 40 18.15 0.51 1.27
C GLU A 40 17.85 1.21 -0.05
N LEU A 41 16.62 1.68 -0.24
CA LEU A 41 16.26 2.38 -1.46
C LEU A 41 17.00 3.71 -1.56
N THR A 42 17.40 4.08 -2.77
CA THR A 42 18.01 5.38 -3.02
C THR A 42 16.96 6.49 -2.90
N GLU A 43 17.42 7.72 -2.76
CA GLU A 43 16.53 8.88 -2.74
C GLU A 43 15.70 8.93 -4.03
N ALA A 44 16.30 8.67 -5.18
CA ALA A 44 15.58 8.65 -6.46
C ALA A 44 14.50 7.58 -6.48
N GLU A 45 14.79 6.39 -5.95
CA GLU A 45 13.80 5.32 -5.86
C GLU A 45 12.64 5.70 -4.95
N ARG A 46 12.94 6.26 -3.77
CA ARG A 46 11.90 6.68 -2.83
C ARG A 46 11.06 7.83 -3.36
N ASN A 47 11.69 8.81 -3.98
CA ASN A 47 10.98 9.96 -4.54
C ASN A 47 10.02 9.55 -5.65
N GLU A 48 10.47 8.71 -6.58
CA GLU A 48 9.57 8.23 -7.63
C GLU A 48 8.46 7.34 -7.06
N HIS A 49 8.79 6.49 -6.09
CA HIS A 49 7.79 5.63 -5.45
C HIS A 49 6.62 6.46 -4.91
N TYR A 50 6.94 7.50 -4.16
CA TYR A 50 5.92 8.36 -3.56
C TYR A 50 5.18 9.19 -4.61
N GLU A 51 5.88 9.64 -5.65
CA GLU A 51 5.25 10.33 -6.77
C GLU A 51 4.22 9.42 -7.45
N LEU A 52 4.54 8.15 -7.64
CA LEU A 52 3.61 7.18 -8.23
C LEU A 52 2.42 6.91 -7.32
N VAL A 53 2.61 6.92 -6.00
CA VAL A 53 1.48 6.85 -5.05
C VAL A 53 0.54 8.02 -5.29
N CYS A 54 1.06 9.24 -5.35
CA CYS A 54 0.24 10.43 -5.54
C CYS A 54 -0.50 10.41 -6.88
N ARG A 55 0.19 10.02 -7.95
CA ARG A 55 -0.42 9.92 -9.29
C ARG A 55 -1.52 8.86 -9.33
N SER A 56 -1.29 7.73 -8.68
CA SER A 56 -2.27 6.65 -8.62
C SER A 56 -3.55 7.11 -7.91
N ILE A 57 -3.41 7.82 -6.80
CA ILE A 57 -4.54 8.38 -6.07
C ILE A 57 -5.32 9.35 -6.96
N ALA A 58 -4.62 10.25 -7.64
CA ALA A 58 -5.27 11.24 -8.52
C ALA A 58 -6.07 10.57 -9.63
N VAL A 59 -5.49 9.54 -10.26
CA VAL A 59 -6.18 8.79 -11.33
C VAL A 59 -7.38 8.04 -10.78
N LEU A 60 -7.22 7.34 -9.65
CA LEU A 60 -8.31 6.56 -9.06
C LEU A 60 -9.46 7.46 -8.60
N LYS A 61 -9.17 8.65 -8.07
CA LYS A 61 -10.21 9.63 -7.73
C LYS A 61 -11.04 10.01 -8.95
N LYS A 62 -10.38 10.21 -10.08
CA LYS A 62 -11.04 10.61 -11.31
C LYS A 62 -11.86 9.49 -11.92
N VAL A 63 -11.31 8.28 -11.94
CA VAL A 63 -11.90 7.13 -12.67
C VAL A 63 -12.95 6.41 -11.82
N MET A 64 -12.69 6.20 -10.54
CA MET A 64 -13.53 5.36 -9.70
C MET A 64 -14.27 6.12 -8.60
N LYS A 65 -13.85 7.33 -8.30
CA LYS A 65 -14.51 8.22 -7.32
C LYS A 65 -14.72 7.55 -5.95
N PRO A 66 -13.67 6.98 -5.34
CA PRO A 66 -13.83 6.39 -4.01
C PRO A 66 -14.04 7.47 -2.95
N ALA A 67 -14.57 7.06 -1.80
CA ALA A 67 -14.75 7.97 -0.66
C ALA A 67 -13.42 8.25 0.05
N GLY A 68 -12.45 7.34 -0.05
CA GLY A 68 -11.14 7.51 0.57
C GLY A 68 -10.16 6.43 0.11
N PHE A 69 -8.99 6.41 0.74
CA PHE A 69 -7.94 5.44 0.44
C PHE A 69 -7.25 4.98 1.71
N ASN A 70 -6.83 3.72 1.73
CA ASN A 70 -5.83 3.26 2.67
C ASN A 70 -4.55 2.97 1.88
N ILE A 71 -3.44 3.48 2.39
CA ILE A 71 -2.13 3.32 1.77
C ILE A 71 -1.18 2.79 2.83
N GLY A 72 -0.39 1.80 2.48
CA GLY A 72 0.56 1.28 3.45
C GLY A 72 1.44 0.19 2.88
N ALA A 73 2.43 -0.19 3.66
CA ALA A 73 3.36 -1.25 3.34
C ALA A 73 3.61 -2.11 4.58
N ASN A 74 3.82 -3.40 4.37
CA ASN A 74 4.19 -4.33 5.42
C ASN A 74 5.66 -4.69 5.22
N LEU A 75 6.46 -4.54 6.28
CA LEU A 75 7.89 -4.85 6.25
C LEU A 75 8.14 -6.02 7.20
N GLY A 76 8.67 -7.11 6.67
CA GLY A 76 8.96 -8.32 7.42
C GLY A 76 7.74 -9.22 7.64
N SER A 77 7.99 -10.50 7.91
CA SER A 77 6.94 -11.50 8.07
C SER A 77 6.05 -11.24 9.29
N ALA A 78 6.60 -10.72 10.37
CA ALA A 78 5.83 -10.41 11.58
C ALA A 78 4.79 -9.31 11.33
N ALA A 79 5.03 -8.46 10.34
CA ALA A 79 4.09 -7.42 9.93
C ALA A 79 3.17 -7.89 8.80
N GLY A 80 3.31 -9.14 8.36
CA GLY A 80 2.45 -9.72 7.34
C GLY A 80 2.90 -9.49 5.91
N ALA A 81 4.20 -9.22 5.68
CA ALA A 81 4.70 -9.10 4.32
C ALA A 81 4.52 -10.43 3.58
N GLY A 82 3.76 -10.40 2.49
CA GLY A 82 3.54 -11.59 1.67
C GLY A 82 4.78 -11.97 0.88
N ILE A 83 5.57 -10.98 0.47
CA ILE A 83 6.87 -11.16 -0.16
C ILE A 83 7.86 -10.33 0.64
N GLU A 84 8.60 -11.00 1.55
CA GLU A 84 9.51 -10.30 2.47
C GLU A 84 10.65 -9.58 1.78
N ASP A 85 11.14 -10.14 0.67
CA ASP A 85 12.34 -9.66 0.02
C ASP A 85 12.09 -8.59 -1.05
N HIS A 86 10.85 -8.17 -1.21
CA HIS A 86 10.53 -7.16 -2.22
C HIS A 86 9.53 -6.15 -1.64
N PHE A 87 10.03 -4.99 -1.29
CA PHE A 87 9.20 -3.91 -0.77
C PHE A 87 8.12 -3.51 -1.77
N HIS A 88 6.92 -3.30 -1.28
CA HIS A 88 5.83 -2.76 -2.09
C HIS A 88 4.83 -2.01 -1.21
N SER A 89 4.18 -1.01 -1.80
CA SER A 89 3.09 -0.28 -1.16
C SER A 89 1.77 -0.71 -1.74
N HIS A 90 0.75 -0.76 -0.88
CA HIS A 90 -0.64 -0.99 -1.27
C HIS A 90 -1.38 0.33 -1.34
N ILE A 91 -2.22 0.48 -2.36
CA ILE A 91 -3.17 1.59 -2.46
C ILE A 91 -4.53 0.96 -2.62
N VAL A 92 -5.40 1.15 -1.64
CA VAL A 92 -6.73 0.52 -1.62
C VAL A 92 -7.80 1.58 -1.59
N PRO A 93 -8.57 1.75 -2.67
CA PRO A 93 -9.73 2.64 -2.66
C PRO A 93 -10.78 2.14 -1.67
N ARG A 94 -11.42 3.07 -1.00
CA ARG A 94 -12.44 2.74 0.00
C ARG A 94 -13.73 3.47 -0.29
N TRP A 95 -14.85 2.78 -0.01
CA TRP A 95 -16.21 3.34 -0.13
C TRP A 95 -16.95 3.15 1.15
N GLN A 96 -17.97 3.96 1.40
CA GLN A 96 -18.84 3.77 2.56
C GLN A 96 -19.53 2.42 2.43
N GLY A 97 -19.48 1.64 3.52
CA GLY A 97 -20.15 0.34 3.56
C GLY A 97 -19.36 -0.81 2.94
N ASP A 98 -18.12 -0.58 2.52
CA ASP A 98 -17.27 -1.65 2.03
C ASP A 98 -16.73 -2.51 3.20
N ASN A 99 -15.95 -3.54 2.88
CA ASN A 99 -15.31 -4.37 3.89
C ASN A 99 -14.21 -3.57 4.59
N ASN A 100 -14.50 -3.11 5.80
CA ASN A 100 -13.58 -2.27 6.57
C ASN A 100 -12.42 -3.09 7.15
N PHE A 101 -11.47 -3.45 6.31
CA PHE A 101 -10.37 -4.35 6.68
C PHE A 101 -9.23 -3.67 7.44
N MET A 102 -9.29 -2.35 7.64
CA MET A 102 -8.30 -1.62 8.43
C MET A 102 -8.97 -0.77 9.52
N PRO A 103 -9.84 -1.38 10.33
CA PRO A 103 -10.61 -0.59 11.31
C PRO A 103 -9.74 0.05 12.38
N VAL A 104 -8.67 -0.61 12.80
CA VAL A 104 -7.81 -0.08 13.85
C VAL A 104 -7.09 1.19 13.39
N LEU A 105 -6.55 1.19 12.17
CA LEU A 105 -5.95 2.40 11.62
C LEU A 105 -6.98 3.49 11.40
N GLY A 106 -8.17 3.10 10.91
CA GLY A 106 -9.26 4.06 10.69
C GLY A 106 -9.79 4.66 11.96
N GLU A 107 -9.66 3.97 13.08
CA GLU A 107 -10.15 4.43 14.38
C GLU A 107 -9.10 5.13 15.22
N VAL A 108 -7.84 5.13 14.80
CA VAL A 108 -6.79 5.84 15.53
C VAL A 108 -7.08 7.33 15.47
N LYS A 109 -7.28 7.92 16.65
CA LYS A 109 -7.54 9.35 16.76
C LYS A 109 -6.23 10.09 16.95
N VAL A 110 -5.94 11.00 16.03
CA VAL A 110 -4.75 11.82 16.11
C VAL A 110 -5.07 13.28 16.39
N GLY A 111 -6.37 13.59 16.52
CA GLY A 111 -6.81 14.97 16.80
C GLY A 111 -6.71 15.90 15.59
N ILE A 112 -6.40 15.36 14.42
CA ILE A 112 -6.25 16.13 13.18
C ILE A 112 -7.01 15.38 12.10
N GLU A 113 -8.19 15.86 11.71
CA GLU A 113 -9.07 15.13 10.81
C GLU A 113 -8.76 15.37 9.33
N ASP A 114 -8.45 16.58 8.94
CA ASP A 114 -8.24 16.95 7.55
C ASP A 114 -6.75 17.03 7.17
N HIS A 115 -5.90 16.39 7.96
CA HIS A 115 -4.47 16.48 7.79
C HIS A 115 -3.89 15.10 7.47
N PHE A 116 -3.24 14.98 6.32
CA PHE A 116 -2.55 13.74 5.97
C PHE A 116 -1.50 13.39 7.03
N HIS A 117 -1.47 12.15 7.42
CA HIS A 117 -0.46 11.63 8.34
C HIS A 117 -0.17 10.16 8.06
N SER A 118 1.01 9.74 8.45
CA SER A 118 1.44 8.34 8.33
C SER A 118 1.65 7.75 9.70
N HIS A 119 1.32 6.47 9.84
CA HIS A 119 1.61 5.70 11.05
C HIS A 119 2.78 4.76 10.77
N ILE A 120 3.70 4.66 11.72
CA ILE A 120 4.78 3.67 11.68
C ILE A 120 4.62 2.84 12.95
N VAL A 121 4.35 1.55 12.77
CA VAL A 121 4.03 0.67 13.89
C VAL A 121 4.99 -0.52 13.89
N PRO A 122 5.90 -0.60 14.86
CA PRO A 122 6.75 -1.78 15.01
C PRO A 122 5.89 -3.00 15.35
N ARG A 123 6.27 -4.15 14.83
CA ARG A 123 5.53 -5.39 15.02
C ARG A 123 6.47 -6.48 15.56
N TRP A 124 5.92 -7.34 16.43
CA TRP A 124 6.62 -8.49 16.98
C TRP A 124 5.80 -9.74 16.78
N GLN A 125 6.45 -10.89 16.76
CA GLN A 125 5.74 -12.17 16.72
C GLN A 125 4.86 -12.29 17.95
N GLY A 126 3.58 -12.65 17.74
CA GLY A 126 2.62 -12.82 18.80
C GLY A 126 2.01 -11.56 19.39
N ASP A 127 2.28 -10.39 18.80
CA ASP A 127 1.64 -9.16 19.24
C ASP A 127 0.17 -9.08 18.81
N ASN A 128 -0.50 -7.98 19.18
CA ASN A 128 -1.86 -7.71 18.74
C ASN A 128 -1.85 -7.43 17.24
N ASN A 129 -2.27 -8.42 16.46
CA ASN A 129 -2.25 -8.35 15.00
C ASN A 129 -3.37 -7.44 14.47
N PHE A 130 -3.20 -6.12 14.63
CA PHE A 130 -4.24 -5.17 14.25
C PHE A 130 -4.29 -4.87 12.74
N MET A 131 -3.37 -5.42 11.95
CA MET A 131 -3.41 -5.30 10.49
C MET A 131 -3.38 -6.66 9.80
N PRO A 132 -4.20 -7.64 10.26
CA PRO A 132 -4.13 -8.99 9.71
C PRO A 132 -4.56 -9.04 8.24
N VAL A 133 -5.48 -8.19 7.85
CA VAL A 133 -6.01 -8.23 6.49
C VAL A 133 -4.97 -7.76 5.47
N LEU A 134 -4.23 -6.68 5.77
CA LEU A 134 -3.12 -6.28 4.90
C LEU A 134 -2.04 -7.35 4.86
N GLY A 135 -1.76 -7.98 6.02
CA GLY A 135 -0.77 -9.05 6.09
C GLY A 135 -1.12 -10.27 5.28
N GLU A 136 -2.40 -10.52 5.06
CA GLU A 136 -2.90 -11.66 4.30
C GLU A 136 -3.09 -11.37 2.82
N VAL A 137 -2.88 -10.14 2.39
CA VAL A 137 -2.98 -9.79 0.97
C VAL A 137 -1.87 -10.49 0.20
N LYS A 138 -2.25 -11.26 -0.79
CA LYS A 138 -1.31 -11.92 -1.69
C LYS A 138 -0.95 -10.97 -2.83
N VAL A 139 0.30 -10.93 -3.15
CA VAL A 139 0.81 -10.08 -4.24
C VAL A 139 1.34 -10.88 -5.41
#